data_fd4be1770f87c43720662c3cecfa51a8
#
_entry.id   fd4be1770f87c43720662c3cecfa51a8
#
_cell.length_a   1.000
_cell.length_b   1.000
_cell.length_c   1.000
_cell.angle_alpha   90.00
_cell.angle_beta   90.00
_cell.angle_gamma   90.00
#
_symmetry.space_group_name_H-M   'P 1'
#
loop_
_entity.id
_entity.type
_entity.pdbx_description
1 polymer ?
#
loop_
_entity_poly.entity_id
_entity_poly.type
_entity_poly.pdbx_seq_one_letter_code
_entity_poly.pdbx_strand_id
1 'polypeptide(L)'
;MDFKNTVVIMTSNVGSREIQEAAADGNEAEMRSRALEVLRGHFRPEFLNRIDDIVVFHPLTPEQLAAIVELQVKQLSGRLQDKHITLVLTDRAKQHLARAGYDVVYGARPLKRLLLREIINPLALKLLDGTVKEGQTVRVDEKDRRLVFLP
;
A
#
# COMPACT_ATOMS: atom_id res chain seq x y z
N MET A 1 37.57 3.37 -0.89
CA MET A 1 36.28 3.02 -1.48
C MET A 1 35.96 4.09 -2.51
N ASP A 2 35.70 3.76 -3.77
CA ASP A 2 35.44 4.74 -4.84
C ASP A 2 33.93 4.73 -5.16
N PHE A 3 33.27 5.90 -5.08
CA PHE A 3 31.84 6.06 -5.33
C PHE A 3 31.54 6.77 -6.65
N LYS A 4 32.54 6.91 -7.56
CA LYS A 4 32.42 7.68 -8.81
C LYS A 4 31.28 7.24 -9.74
N ASN A 5 30.91 5.95 -9.68
CA ASN A 5 29.86 5.37 -10.52
C ASN A 5 28.61 4.96 -9.70
N THR A 6 28.31 5.65 -8.61
CA THR A 6 27.19 5.35 -7.71
C THR A 6 26.08 6.37 -7.88
N VAL A 7 24.84 5.89 -7.88
CA VAL A 7 23.65 6.73 -7.67
C VAL A 7 23.32 6.67 -6.19
N VAL A 8 23.25 7.84 -5.54
CA VAL A 8 22.88 7.95 -4.12
C VAL A 8 21.43 8.40 -4.05
N ILE A 9 20.57 7.59 -3.42
CA ILE A 9 19.16 7.92 -3.22
C ILE A 9 18.93 8.10 -1.72
N MET A 10 18.40 9.26 -1.34
CA MET A 10 17.97 9.57 0.01
C MET A 10 16.45 9.67 0.07
N THR A 11 15.83 9.01 1.04
CA THR A 11 14.40 9.11 1.31
C THR A 11 14.16 9.86 2.61
N SER A 12 13.16 10.72 2.64
CA SER A 12 12.76 11.50 3.82
C SER A 12 11.24 11.64 3.89
N ASN A 13 10.71 11.79 5.09
CA ASN A 13 9.30 12.13 5.33
C ASN A 13 9.11 13.61 5.72
N VAL A 14 10.13 14.43 5.55
CA VAL A 14 10.05 15.88 5.76
C VAL A 14 9.03 16.49 4.80
N GLY A 15 8.12 17.31 5.31
CA GLY A 15 7.06 17.94 4.52
C GLY A 15 5.85 17.04 4.22
N SER A 16 5.76 15.84 4.83
CA SER A 16 4.63 14.92 4.58
C SER A 16 3.28 15.52 4.92
N ARG A 17 3.19 16.33 5.97
CA ARG A 17 1.95 16.98 6.40
C ARG A 17 1.54 18.06 5.40
N GLU A 18 2.46 18.90 5.01
CA GLU A 18 2.25 20.00 4.06
C GLU A 18 1.88 19.46 2.67
N ILE A 19 2.51 18.35 2.26
CA ILE A 19 2.17 17.63 1.03
C ILE A 19 0.74 17.10 1.09
N GLN A 20 0.31 16.51 2.22
CA GLN A 20 -1.04 15.99 2.39
C GLN A 20 -2.09 17.11 2.38
N GLU A 21 -1.84 18.22 3.06
CA GLU A 21 -2.72 19.39 3.07
C GLU A 21 -2.86 19.98 1.65
N ALA A 22 -1.77 20.13 0.90
CA ALA A 22 -1.80 20.64 -0.47
C ALA A 22 -2.41 19.64 -1.48
N ALA A 23 -2.26 18.34 -1.23
CA ALA A 23 -2.87 17.30 -2.09
C ALA A 23 -4.40 17.29 -2.00
N ALA A 24 -4.98 17.72 -0.87
CA ALA A 24 -6.42 17.85 -0.72
C ALA A 24 -7.02 18.90 -1.67
N ASP A 25 -6.24 19.93 -2.03
CA ASP A 25 -6.62 20.99 -2.96
C ASP A 25 -6.42 20.60 -4.44
N GLY A 26 -5.83 19.43 -4.70
CA GLY A 26 -5.63 18.88 -6.05
C GLY A 26 -4.59 19.63 -6.90
N ASN A 27 -3.78 20.52 -6.31
CA ASN A 27 -2.79 21.31 -7.00
C ASN A 27 -1.37 20.74 -6.85
N GLU A 28 -0.93 20.00 -7.85
CA GLU A 28 0.39 19.35 -7.88
C GLU A 28 1.55 20.37 -7.79
N ALA A 29 1.43 21.50 -8.48
CA ALA A 29 2.47 22.52 -8.47
C ALA A 29 2.62 23.18 -7.09
N GLU A 30 1.51 23.41 -6.40
CA GLU A 30 1.50 23.93 -5.04
C GLU A 30 2.05 22.91 -4.03
N MET A 31 1.68 21.66 -4.16
CA MET A 31 2.21 20.56 -3.35
C MET A 31 3.74 20.49 -3.46
N ARG A 32 4.28 20.53 -4.69
CA ARG A 32 5.73 20.55 -4.93
C ARG A 32 6.39 21.80 -4.34
N SER A 33 5.78 22.97 -4.50
CA SER A 33 6.30 24.23 -3.95
C SER A 33 6.39 24.21 -2.44
N ARG A 34 5.34 23.78 -1.75
CA ARG A 34 5.31 23.66 -0.29
C ARG A 34 6.32 22.64 0.22
N ALA A 35 6.44 21.48 -0.46
CA ALA A 35 7.44 20.48 -0.10
C ALA A 35 8.88 21.05 -0.19
N LEU A 36 9.19 21.78 -1.25
CA LEU A 36 10.50 22.42 -1.42
C LEU A 36 10.76 23.52 -0.39
N GLU A 37 9.75 24.27 0.02
CA GLU A 37 9.87 25.30 1.06
C GLU A 37 10.21 24.68 2.40
N VAL A 38 9.52 23.60 2.78
CA VAL A 38 9.81 22.86 4.02
C VAL A 38 11.21 22.26 3.99
N LEU A 39 11.64 21.70 2.86
CA LEU A 39 13.01 21.18 2.71
C LEU A 39 14.07 22.28 2.89
N ARG A 40 13.85 23.48 2.33
CA ARG A 40 14.76 24.62 2.54
C ARG A 40 14.85 25.06 3.99
N GLY A 41 13.79 24.93 4.76
CA GLY A 41 13.80 25.19 6.20
C GLY A 41 14.49 24.09 7.03
N HIS A 42 14.58 22.88 6.50
CA HIS A 42 15.09 21.72 7.23
C HIS A 42 16.55 21.37 6.90
N PHE A 43 16.96 21.55 5.65
CA PHE A 43 18.29 21.24 5.15
C PHE A 43 19.08 22.51 4.83
N ARG A 44 20.40 22.45 5.03
CA ARG A 44 21.29 23.56 4.68
C ARG A 44 21.33 23.79 3.17
N PRO A 45 21.42 25.04 2.70
CA PRO A 45 21.48 25.36 1.27
C PRO A 45 22.60 24.63 0.53
N GLU A 46 23.77 24.46 1.17
CA GLU A 46 24.91 23.78 0.57
C GLU A 46 24.63 22.28 0.31
N PHE A 47 23.76 21.66 1.11
CA PHE A 47 23.33 20.29 0.90
C PHE A 47 22.32 20.24 -0.27
N LEU A 48 21.30 21.09 -0.26
CA LEU A 48 20.28 21.11 -1.31
C LEU A 48 20.88 21.42 -2.69
N ASN A 49 21.89 22.26 -2.78
CA ASN A 49 22.60 22.58 -4.02
C ASN A 49 23.42 21.42 -4.61
N ARG A 50 23.62 20.34 -3.85
CA ARG A 50 24.32 19.12 -4.30
C ARG A 50 23.38 17.99 -4.68
N ILE A 51 22.06 18.22 -4.58
CA ILE A 51 21.04 17.26 -4.99
C ILE A 51 20.71 17.54 -6.46
N ASP A 52 20.86 16.52 -7.29
CA ASP A 52 20.60 16.62 -8.72
C ASP A 52 19.09 16.72 -9.01
N ASP A 53 18.27 15.95 -8.28
CA ASP A 53 16.81 15.97 -8.44
C ASP A 53 16.08 15.68 -7.13
N ILE A 54 14.90 16.31 -6.97
CA ILE A 54 14.00 16.11 -5.82
C ILE A 54 12.66 15.59 -6.33
N VAL A 55 12.38 14.34 -6.00
CA VAL A 55 11.12 13.67 -6.35
C VAL A 55 10.16 13.75 -5.17
N VAL A 56 8.99 14.35 -5.39
CA VAL A 56 7.91 14.43 -4.41
C VAL A 56 6.91 13.31 -4.72
N PHE A 57 6.66 12.43 -3.74
CA PHE A 57 5.67 11.38 -3.86
C PHE A 57 4.29 11.89 -3.48
N HIS A 58 3.30 11.56 -4.31
CA HIS A 58 1.90 11.89 -4.06
C HIS A 58 1.24 10.90 -3.10
N PRO A 59 0.21 11.31 -2.36
CA PRO A 59 -0.68 10.38 -1.67
C PRO A 59 -1.29 9.38 -2.67
N LEU A 60 -1.50 8.15 -2.20
CA LEU A 60 -2.07 7.10 -3.05
C LEU A 60 -3.55 7.36 -3.33
N THR A 61 -3.96 7.20 -4.59
CA THR A 61 -5.38 7.24 -4.97
C THR A 61 -6.09 5.93 -4.58
N PRO A 62 -7.44 5.92 -4.48
CA PRO A 62 -8.21 4.70 -4.23
C PRO A 62 -7.91 3.58 -5.24
N GLU A 63 -7.70 3.94 -6.51
CA GLU A 63 -7.39 3.00 -7.59
C GLU A 63 -6.00 2.38 -7.40
N GLN A 64 -5.01 3.20 -7.02
CA GLN A 64 -3.66 2.74 -6.71
C GLN A 64 -3.67 1.83 -5.47
N LEU A 65 -4.47 2.16 -4.46
CA LEU A 65 -4.65 1.32 -3.28
C LEU A 65 -5.26 -0.04 -3.64
N ALA A 66 -6.27 -0.07 -4.50
CA ALA A 66 -6.86 -1.32 -4.99
C ALA A 66 -5.84 -2.17 -5.74
N ALA A 67 -5.00 -1.56 -6.58
CA ALA A 67 -3.91 -2.25 -7.26
C ALA A 67 -2.87 -2.83 -6.29
N ILE A 68 -2.54 -2.09 -5.23
CA ILE A 68 -1.64 -2.58 -4.17
C ILE A 68 -2.27 -3.77 -3.43
N VAL A 69 -3.58 -3.73 -3.13
CA VAL A 69 -4.31 -4.87 -2.55
C VAL A 69 -4.13 -6.10 -3.44
N GLU A 70 -4.34 -5.95 -4.74
CA GLU A 70 -4.24 -7.04 -5.71
C GLU A 70 -2.83 -7.66 -5.75
N LEU A 71 -1.79 -6.83 -5.78
CA LEU A 71 -0.40 -7.27 -5.71
C LEU A 71 -0.10 -8.03 -4.41
N GLN A 72 -0.55 -7.52 -3.27
CA GLN A 72 -0.35 -8.16 -1.97
C GLN A 72 -1.09 -9.50 -1.89
N VAL A 73 -2.32 -9.56 -2.39
CA VAL A 73 -3.09 -10.79 -2.45
C VAL A 73 -2.43 -11.81 -3.37
N LYS A 74 -1.89 -11.40 -4.52
CA LYS A 74 -1.14 -12.28 -5.41
C LYS A 74 0.09 -12.88 -4.73
N GLN A 75 0.83 -12.09 -3.97
CA GLN A 75 1.99 -12.57 -3.20
C GLN A 75 1.57 -13.57 -2.10
N LEU A 76 0.43 -13.33 -1.44
CA LEU A 76 -0.13 -14.24 -0.44
C LEU A 76 -0.65 -15.53 -1.08
N SER A 77 -1.30 -15.44 -2.24
CA SER A 77 -1.78 -16.61 -2.99
C SER A 77 -0.65 -17.54 -3.40
N GLY A 78 0.56 -17.02 -3.63
CA GLY A 78 1.73 -17.85 -3.87
C GLY A 78 2.01 -18.87 -2.74
N ARG A 79 1.68 -18.52 -1.50
CA ARG A 79 1.81 -19.43 -0.35
C ARG A 79 0.69 -20.46 -0.24
N LEU A 80 -0.42 -20.24 -0.95
CA LEU A 80 -1.56 -21.16 -1.02
C LEU A 80 -1.42 -22.15 -2.19
N GLN A 81 -0.44 -21.94 -3.09
CA GLN A 81 -0.21 -22.82 -4.23
C GLN A 81 0.17 -24.25 -3.81
N ASP A 82 0.90 -24.41 -2.70
CA ASP A 82 1.25 -25.73 -2.16
C ASP A 82 0.00 -26.55 -1.77
N LYS A 83 -1.12 -25.85 -1.51
CA LYS A 83 -2.43 -26.43 -1.19
C LYS A 83 -3.40 -26.42 -2.38
N HIS A 84 -2.92 -26.02 -3.56
CA HIS A 84 -3.72 -25.88 -4.77
C HIS A 84 -4.98 -25.01 -4.60
N ILE A 85 -4.96 -24.05 -3.69
CA ILE A 85 -6.06 -23.15 -3.41
C ILE A 85 -5.92 -21.88 -4.24
N THR A 86 -6.98 -21.56 -4.97
CA THR A 86 -7.07 -20.31 -5.72
C THR A 86 -7.90 -19.30 -4.92
N LEU A 87 -7.33 -18.14 -4.62
CA LEU A 87 -8.02 -17.05 -3.93
C LEU A 87 -8.43 -15.98 -4.93
N VAL A 88 -9.71 -15.64 -4.97
CA VAL A 88 -10.27 -14.61 -5.86
C VAL A 88 -11.01 -13.58 -5.02
N LEU A 89 -10.64 -12.31 -5.14
CA LEU A 89 -11.33 -11.20 -4.49
C LEU A 89 -12.26 -10.50 -5.46
N THR A 90 -13.48 -10.21 -5.01
CA THR A 90 -14.38 -9.31 -5.76
C THR A 90 -13.89 -7.87 -5.69
N ASP A 91 -14.34 -7.02 -6.59
CA ASP A 91 -13.97 -5.60 -6.57
C ASP A 91 -14.48 -4.91 -5.29
N ARG A 92 -15.62 -5.33 -4.73
CA ARG A 92 -16.12 -4.85 -3.43
C ARG A 92 -15.15 -5.20 -2.30
N ALA A 93 -14.67 -6.44 -2.26
CA ALA A 93 -13.68 -6.88 -1.27
C ALA A 93 -12.36 -6.13 -1.41
N LYS A 94 -11.87 -5.90 -2.64
CA LYS A 94 -10.67 -5.10 -2.91
C LYS A 94 -10.83 -3.66 -2.41
N GLN A 95 -11.96 -3.02 -2.72
CA GLN A 95 -12.25 -1.65 -2.27
C GLN A 95 -12.40 -1.54 -0.74
N HIS A 96 -13.03 -2.54 -0.12
CA HIS A 96 -13.13 -2.62 1.34
C HIS A 96 -11.74 -2.68 1.98
N LEU A 97 -10.89 -3.58 1.50
CA LEU A 97 -9.51 -3.73 1.97
C LEU A 97 -8.67 -2.47 1.73
N ALA A 98 -8.83 -1.85 0.56
CA ALA A 98 -8.12 -0.61 0.24
C ALA A 98 -8.49 0.51 1.22
N ARG A 99 -9.78 0.70 1.53
CA ARG A 99 -10.23 1.71 2.49
C ARG A 99 -9.79 1.39 3.92
N ALA A 100 -9.95 0.14 4.35
CA ALA A 100 -9.64 -0.29 5.72
C ALA A 100 -8.13 -0.44 5.97
N GLY A 101 -7.34 -0.66 4.92
CA GLY A 101 -5.89 -0.82 4.98
C GLY A 101 -5.09 0.45 4.71
N TYR A 102 -5.76 1.56 4.45
CA TYR A 102 -5.13 2.86 4.23
C TYR A 102 -5.16 3.70 5.50
N ASP A 103 -4.03 4.29 5.81
CA ASP A 103 -3.89 5.27 6.87
C ASP A 103 -3.24 6.54 6.30
N VAL A 104 -3.76 7.70 6.68
CA VAL A 104 -3.28 8.99 6.14
C VAL A 104 -1.80 9.23 6.47
N VAL A 105 -1.34 8.77 7.63
CA VAL A 105 0.05 8.96 8.09
C VAL A 105 0.96 7.83 7.58
N TYR A 106 0.47 6.58 7.65
CA TYR A 106 1.27 5.39 7.35
C TYR A 106 1.05 4.84 5.93
N GLY A 107 0.14 5.46 5.15
CA GLY A 107 -0.18 5.04 3.78
C GLY A 107 -0.74 3.62 3.73
N ALA A 108 -0.22 2.79 2.83
CA ALA A 108 -0.64 1.40 2.65
C ALA A 108 0.09 0.39 3.59
N ARG A 109 0.94 0.84 4.52
CA ARG A 109 1.67 -0.06 5.44
C ARG A 109 0.76 -0.94 6.30
N PRO A 110 -0.41 -0.47 6.81
CA PRO A 110 -1.33 -1.31 7.59
C PRO A 110 -1.98 -2.42 6.78
N LEU A 111 -2.04 -2.29 5.45
CA LEU A 111 -2.72 -3.22 4.55
C LEU A 111 -2.24 -4.68 4.71
N LYS A 112 -0.94 -4.89 4.84
CA LYS A 112 -0.40 -6.25 5.03
C LYS A 112 -0.93 -6.93 6.30
N ARG A 113 -1.02 -6.18 7.40
CA ARG A 113 -1.59 -6.70 8.67
C ARG A 113 -3.08 -6.97 8.54
N LEU A 114 -3.79 -6.09 7.83
CA LEU A 114 -5.22 -6.25 7.56
C LEU A 114 -5.47 -7.52 6.75
N LEU A 115 -4.73 -7.75 5.68
CA LEU A 115 -4.83 -8.96 4.85
C LEU A 115 -4.56 -10.23 5.64
N LEU A 116 -3.56 -10.23 6.52
CA LEU A 116 -3.29 -11.35 7.41
C LEU A 116 -4.49 -11.62 8.33
N ARG A 117 -5.04 -10.59 8.95
CA ARG A 117 -6.15 -10.70 9.90
C ARG A 117 -7.47 -11.10 9.24
N GLU A 118 -7.79 -10.51 8.09
CA GLU A 118 -9.12 -10.61 7.50
C GLU A 118 -9.23 -11.64 6.37
N ILE A 119 -8.11 -12.08 5.81
CA ILE A 119 -8.09 -13.11 4.76
C ILE A 119 -7.34 -14.34 5.23
N ILE A 120 -6.05 -14.22 5.56
CA ILE A 120 -5.20 -15.39 5.75
C ILE A 120 -5.60 -16.19 6.98
N ASN A 121 -5.77 -15.53 8.13
CA ASN A 121 -6.14 -16.23 9.35
C ASN A 121 -7.53 -16.90 9.26
N PRO A 122 -8.61 -16.23 8.77
CA PRO A 122 -9.89 -16.89 8.57
C PRO A 122 -9.84 -18.04 7.55
N LEU A 123 -9.08 -17.88 6.46
CA LEU A 123 -8.91 -18.93 5.47
C LEU A 123 -8.18 -20.14 6.06
N ALA A 124 -7.14 -19.92 6.86
CA ALA A 124 -6.42 -20.99 7.53
C ALA A 124 -7.31 -21.77 8.49
N LEU A 125 -8.20 -21.10 9.24
CA LEU A 125 -9.18 -21.77 10.10
C LEU A 125 -10.16 -22.62 9.28
N LYS A 126 -10.65 -22.10 8.14
CA LYS A 126 -11.56 -22.84 7.24
C LYS A 126 -10.89 -24.04 6.56
N LEU A 127 -9.58 -24.01 6.39
CA LEU A 127 -8.81 -25.17 5.94
C LEU A 127 -8.66 -26.23 7.03
N LEU A 128 -8.42 -25.79 8.26
CA LEU A 128 -8.26 -26.69 9.42
C LEU A 128 -9.58 -27.40 9.79
N ASP A 129 -10.70 -26.69 9.70
CA ASP A 129 -12.04 -27.24 9.99
C ASP A 129 -12.65 -28.00 8.81
N GLY A 130 -11.98 -28.04 7.65
CA GLY A 130 -12.41 -28.76 6.45
C GLY A 130 -13.53 -28.07 5.66
N THR A 131 -13.92 -26.85 6.03
CA THR A 131 -14.90 -26.02 5.28
C THR A 131 -14.37 -25.67 3.89
N VAL A 132 -13.06 -25.39 3.79
CA VAL A 132 -12.33 -25.22 2.54
C VAL A 132 -11.41 -26.42 2.34
N LYS A 133 -11.45 -27.03 1.15
CA LYS A 133 -10.61 -28.17 0.78
C LYS A 133 -9.50 -27.77 -0.16
N GLU A 134 -8.44 -28.58 -0.18
CA GLU A 134 -7.37 -28.42 -1.19
C GLU A 134 -7.94 -28.52 -2.61
N GLY A 135 -7.41 -27.73 -3.52
CA GLY A 135 -7.86 -27.66 -4.92
C GLY A 135 -9.06 -26.74 -5.17
N GLN A 136 -9.63 -26.13 -4.13
CA GLN A 136 -10.80 -25.27 -4.31
C GLN A 136 -10.43 -23.83 -4.69
N THR A 137 -11.37 -23.18 -5.40
CA THR A 137 -11.34 -21.73 -5.58
C THR A 137 -12.19 -21.09 -4.49
N VAL A 138 -11.58 -20.25 -3.68
CA VAL A 138 -12.25 -19.50 -2.60
C VAL A 138 -12.45 -18.07 -3.07
N ARG A 139 -13.70 -17.67 -3.21
CA ARG A 139 -14.07 -16.30 -3.54
C ARG A 139 -14.30 -15.49 -2.28
N VAL A 140 -13.65 -14.35 -2.16
CA VAL A 140 -13.86 -13.41 -1.05
C VAL A 140 -14.66 -12.23 -1.56
N ASP A 141 -15.79 -11.96 -0.92
CA ASP A 141 -16.67 -10.83 -1.20
C ASP A 141 -16.84 -9.96 0.03
N GLU A 142 -17.39 -8.77 -0.13
CA GLU A 142 -17.78 -7.87 0.96
C GLU A 142 -19.29 -7.86 1.13
N LYS A 143 -19.74 -8.08 2.36
CA LYS A 143 -21.14 -7.94 2.77
C LYS A 143 -21.21 -7.29 4.15
N ASP A 144 -22.00 -6.24 4.27
CA ASP A 144 -22.20 -5.52 5.54
C ASP A 144 -20.90 -5.06 6.20
N ARG A 145 -19.95 -4.56 5.40
CA ARG A 145 -18.62 -4.13 5.82
C ARG A 145 -17.75 -5.26 6.42
N ARG A 146 -18.02 -6.50 6.06
CA ARG A 146 -17.24 -7.67 6.46
C ARG A 146 -16.91 -8.50 5.24
N LEU A 147 -15.74 -9.15 5.30
CA LEU A 147 -15.39 -10.10 4.25
C LEU A 147 -16.10 -11.43 4.49
N VAL A 148 -16.67 -11.96 3.43
CA VAL A 148 -17.33 -13.27 3.41
C VAL A 148 -16.62 -14.18 2.41
N PHE A 149 -16.42 -15.44 2.81
CA PHE A 149 -15.76 -16.46 2.01
C PHE A 149 -16.84 -17.35 1.39
N LEU A 150 -16.82 -17.40 0.07
CA LEU A 150 -17.74 -18.21 -0.73
C LEU A 150 -16.94 -19.34 -1.39
N PRO A 151 -17.42 -20.57 -1.32
CA PRO A 151 -16.79 -21.72 -2.00
C PRO A 151 -16.88 -21.59 -3.51
#